data_002baf1f63ad8dcffcf0ea6dbee14071
#
_entry.id   002baf1f63ad8dcffcf0ea6dbee14071
#
_cell.length_a   1.000
_cell.length_b   1.000
_cell.length_c   1.000
_cell.angle_alpha   90.00
_cell.angle_beta   90.00
_cell.angle_gamma   90.00
#
_symmetry.space_group_name_H-M   'P 1'
#
loop_
_entity.id
_entity.type
_entity.pdbx_description
1 polymer ?
#
loop_
_entity_poly.entity_id
_entity_poly.type
_entity_poly.pdbx_seq_one_letter_code
_entity_poly.pdbx_strand_id
1 'polypeptide(L)'
;MQIVLDYARIDKTIFLTIMLDVHIPSFSYQDQVILEDISFQVAKGENLALMGESGSGKSTLLKIIYGLLHVETGAIFWGDKEALGPNYNLVPGESYMKYLSQDFDLMPFITVEENIGQHLSVFERETHQQRIQELLALIELEAYAKTKVKNLSGGQQQRVALARVLAQEPELLLLDEPFGHIDNFKRNSLRRNLFPYLKEKEITVLTASHDPNDVLPYAESTIVLEKGRIVANQKTKKLYKNPPNYYTASLFGEVNRLPIKLLKSYAEIDKSVLVYPHEFQISDTSGLEVSVKDSFFKGSHFLNEATVNEVTVLYFNTSKKLQKGDTVFLNVSLETINSRLQIEQRTNP
;
A
#
# COMPACT_ATOMS: atom_id res chain seq x y z
N MET A 1 6.67 -8.41 37.07
CA MET A 1 6.94 -9.82 36.73
C MET A 1 5.60 -10.55 36.56
N GLN A 2 4.69 -10.06 35.67
CA GLN A 2 3.38 -10.68 35.42
C GLN A 2 2.78 -10.38 34.02
N ILE A 3 3.59 -10.00 33.02
CA ILE A 3 3.14 -9.76 31.62
C ILE A 3 3.59 -10.93 30.69
N VAL A 4 4.27 -11.94 31.20
CA VAL A 4 4.85 -13.03 30.40
C VAL A 4 3.92 -14.26 30.24
N LEU A 5 2.72 -14.27 30.83
CA LEU A 5 1.93 -15.51 30.95
C LEU A 5 0.66 -15.61 30.09
N ASP A 6 0.37 -14.67 29.20
CA ASP A 6 -0.83 -14.78 28.32
C ASP A 6 -0.53 -15.22 26.87
N TYR A 7 0.73 -15.46 26.51
CA TYR A 7 1.13 -15.96 25.19
C TYR A 7 0.87 -17.47 24.98
N ALA A 8 0.44 -18.20 25.99
CA ALA A 8 0.41 -19.68 26.00
C ALA A 8 -0.88 -20.33 25.45
N ARG A 9 -1.80 -19.58 24.85
CA ARG A 9 -3.07 -20.11 24.32
C ARG A 9 -3.42 -19.73 22.87
N ILE A 10 -2.44 -19.26 22.09
CA ILE A 10 -2.64 -19.10 20.64
C ILE A 10 -2.36 -20.45 19.99
N ASP A 11 -3.32 -20.92 19.18
CA ASP A 11 -3.29 -22.21 18.49
C ASP A 11 -1.96 -22.37 17.73
N LYS A 12 -1.18 -23.42 18.02
CA LYS A 12 0.13 -23.68 17.41
C LYS A 12 0.09 -23.70 15.87
N THR A 13 -1.06 -23.95 15.27
CA THR A 13 -1.26 -23.94 13.82
C THR A 13 -1.22 -22.53 13.24
N ILE A 14 -1.58 -21.50 14.02
CA ILE A 14 -1.52 -20.08 13.61
C ILE A 14 -0.06 -19.56 13.72
N PHE A 15 0.70 -20.04 14.71
CA PHE A 15 2.13 -19.67 14.88
C PHE A 15 3.03 -20.08 13.70
N LEU A 16 2.68 -21.14 12.97
CA LEU A 16 3.47 -21.60 11.82
C LEU A 16 3.32 -20.72 10.57
N THR A 17 2.36 -19.78 10.55
CA THR A 17 2.08 -18.90 9.40
C THR A 17 2.55 -17.46 9.60
N ILE A 18 2.69 -16.98 10.83
CA ILE A 18 3.18 -15.61 11.11
C ILE A 18 4.70 -15.64 11.04
N MET A 19 5.26 -14.78 10.17
CA MET A 19 6.71 -14.65 10.02
C MET A 19 7.24 -13.31 10.51
N LEU A 20 6.57 -12.20 10.21
CA LEU A 20 6.93 -10.89 10.72
C LEU A 20 5.97 -10.47 11.83
N ASP A 21 6.49 -10.15 13.00
CA ASP A 21 5.75 -9.58 14.13
C ASP A 21 6.39 -8.26 14.54
N VAL A 22 5.63 -7.18 14.49
CA VAL A 22 6.10 -5.81 14.75
C VAL A 22 5.35 -5.23 15.92
N HIS A 23 6.09 -4.80 16.93
CA HIS A 23 5.56 -4.07 18.08
C HIS A 23 6.46 -2.88 18.42
N ILE A 24 5.98 -1.67 18.15
CA ILE A 24 6.68 -0.41 18.36
C ILE A 24 5.76 0.52 19.14
N PRO A 25 5.93 0.63 20.47
CA PRO A 25 5.12 1.52 21.29
C PRO A 25 5.25 2.99 20.90
N SER A 26 6.47 3.44 20.61
CA SER A 26 6.71 4.81 20.15
C SER A 26 8.07 4.91 19.44
N PHE A 27 8.13 5.80 18.44
CA PHE A 27 9.39 6.23 17.84
C PHE A 27 9.35 7.74 17.57
N SER A 28 10.45 8.42 17.92
CA SER A 28 10.61 9.87 17.73
C SER A 28 11.91 10.19 17.02
N TYR A 29 11.89 11.23 16.18
CA TYR A 29 13.11 11.93 15.78
C TYR A 29 13.28 13.12 16.73
N GLN A 30 14.32 13.09 17.55
CA GLN A 30 14.50 14.07 18.63
C GLN A 30 13.22 14.14 19.50
N ASP A 31 12.58 15.30 19.57
CA ASP A 31 11.36 15.52 20.39
C ASP A 31 10.05 15.30 19.60
N GLN A 32 10.13 14.98 18.30
CA GLN A 32 8.95 14.79 17.47
C GLN A 32 8.56 13.31 17.38
N VAL A 33 7.42 12.93 17.93
CA VAL A 33 6.84 11.60 17.78
C VAL A 33 6.40 11.38 16.34
N ILE A 34 6.91 10.31 15.73
CA ILE A 34 6.62 9.92 14.33
C ILE A 34 5.74 8.70 14.26
N LEU A 35 5.96 7.71 15.13
CA LEU A 35 5.15 6.50 15.22
C LEU A 35 4.70 6.29 16.65
N GLU A 36 3.47 5.83 16.82
CA GLU A 36 2.87 5.60 18.13
C GLU A 36 1.91 4.41 18.05
N ASP A 37 2.08 3.46 18.98
CA ASP A 37 1.24 2.27 19.12
C ASP A 37 1.12 1.46 17.81
N ILE A 38 2.27 1.12 17.22
CA ILE A 38 2.34 0.30 16.01
C ILE A 38 2.44 -1.17 16.40
N SER A 39 1.41 -1.95 16.07
CA SER A 39 1.42 -3.40 16.29
C SER A 39 0.71 -4.12 15.14
N PHE A 40 1.42 -5.06 14.47
CA PHE A 40 0.83 -5.87 13.41
C PHE A 40 1.68 -7.11 13.12
N GLN A 41 1.07 -8.06 12.42
CA GLN A 41 1.70 -9.32 12.02
C GLN A 41 1.51 -9.56 10.53
N VAL A 42 2.48 -10.23 9.88
CA VAL A 42 2.44 -10.60 8.46
C VAL A 42 2.74 -12.09 8.32
N ALA A 43 1.93 -12.77 7.53
CA ALA A 43 2.13 -14.18 7.23
C ALA A 43 3.26 -14.39 6.20
N LYS A 44 3.87 -15.58 6.19
CA LYS A 44 4.88 -15.96 5.18
C LYS A 44 4.27 -15.84 3.77
N GLY A 45 5.01 -15.21 2.86
CA GLY A 45 4.60 -15.03 1.46
C GLY A 45 3.40 -14.08 1.27
N GLU A 46 2.97 -13.36 2.32
CA GLU A 46 1.92 -12.35 2.22
C GLU A 46 2.48 -11.05 1.62
N ASN A 47 1.71 -10.43 0.73
CA ASN A 47 1.96 -9.07 0.29
C ASN A 47 1.08 -8.11 1.08
N LEU A 48 1.71 -7.35 2.00
CA LEU A 48 1.07 -6.33 2.81
C LEU A 48 1.41 -4.93 2.28
N ALA A 49 0.40 -4.10 2.08
CA ALA A 49 0.59 -2.70 1.74
C ALA A 49 0.50 -1.79 2.98
N LEU A 50 1.39 -0.80 3.04
CA LEU A 50 1.34 0.32 3.97
C LEU A 50 0.86 1.55 3.20
N MET A 51 -0.38 1.99 3.42
CA MET A 51 -0.95 3.18 2.80
C MET A 51 -1.02 4.35 3.78
N GLY A 52 -1.05 5.56 3.23
CA GLY A 52 -1.19 6.80 3.99
C GLY A 52 -0.59 7.98 3.24
N GLU A 53 -0.92 9.19 3.64
CA GLU A 53 -0.37 10.42 3.07
C GLU A 53 1.15 10.51 3.24
N SER A 54 1.79 11.41 2.49
CA SER A 54 3.20 11.75 2.69
C SER A 54 3.40 12.25 4.12
N GLY A 55 4.45 11.75 4.79
CA GLY A 55 4.72 12.10 6.20
C GLY A 55 3.92 11.29 7.23
N SER A 56 3.09 10.31 6.84
CA SER A 56 2.34 9.47 7.80
C SER A 56 3.21 8.49 8.62
N GLY A 57 4.51 8.33 8.28
CA GLY A 57 5.43 7.45 9.00
C GLY A 57 5.81 6.15 8.27
N LYS A 58 5.30 5.89 7.05
CA LYS A 58 5.56 4.64 6.29
C LYS A 58 7.04 4.33 6.11
N SER A 59 7.81 5.26 5.55
CA SER A 59 9.25 5.08 5.33
C SER A 59 10.02 4.91 6.63
N THR A 60 9.60 5.62 7.70
CA THR A 60 10.18 5.46 9.03
C THR A 60 9.94 4.06 9.57
N LEU A 61 8.72 3.54 9.43
CA LEU A 61 8.37 2.18 9.84
C LEU A 61 9.21 1.13 9.09
N LEU A 62 9.33 1.25 7.75
CA LEU A 62 10.17 0.34 6.96
C LEU A 62 11.65 0.41 7.38
N LYS A 63 12.17 1.61 7.64
CA LYS A 63 13.56 1.80 8.12
C LYS A 63 13.80 1.17 9.49
N ILE A 64 12.84 1.23 10.40
CA ILE A 64 12.90 0.57 11.70
C ILE A 64 12.91 -0.94 11.52
N ILE A 65 11.99 -1.50 10.72
CA ILE A 65 11.92 -2.94 10.45
C ILE A 65 13.22 -3.44 9.81
N TYR A 66 13.82 -2.66 8.93
CA TYR A 66 15.11 -2.99 8.29
C TYR A 66 16.33 -2.84 9.24
N GLY A 67 16.17 -2.22 10.40
CA GLY A 67 17.26 -1.99 11.34
C GLY A 67 18.15 -0.77 10.98
N LEU A 68 17.65 0.20 10.22
CA LEU A 68 18.32 1.49 9.98
C LEU A 68 18.10 2.49 11.11
N LEU A 69 17.02 2.33 11.86
CA LEU A 69 16.65 3.19 12.98
C LEU A 69 16.49 2.35 14.24
N HIS A 70 16.96 2.85 15.36
CA HIS A 70 16.83 2.19 16.65
C HIS A 70 15.51 2.58 17.33
N VAL A 71 14.83 1.62 17.92
CA VAL A 71 13.70 1.84 18.83
C VAL A 71 14.15 1.53 20.26
N GLU A 72 13.84 2.41 21.20
CA GLU A 72 14.20 2.23 22.61
C GLU A 72 13.33 1.15 23.27
N THR A 73 12.07 1.08 22.87
CA THR A 73 11.07 0.16 23.41
C THR A 73 10.29 -0.49 22.28
N GLY A 74 10.10 -1.80 22.37
CA GLY A 74 9.42 -2.59 21.34
C GLY A 74 10.33 -3.70 20.82
N ALA A 75 9.78 -4.51 19.92
CA ALA A 75 10.51 -5.61 19.31
C ALA A 75 9.96 -5.93 17.91
N ILE A 76 10.83 -6.44 17.05
CA ILE A 76 10.49 -6.91 15.71
C ILE A 76 11.03 -8.32 15.59
N PHE A 77 10.17 -9.27 15.25
CA PHE A 77 10.55 -10.65 15.08
C PHE A 77 10.33 -11.14 13.65
N TRP A 78 11.26 -11.95 13.19
CA TRP A 78 11.11 -12.77 11.98
C TRP A 78 11.16 -14.25 12.42
N GLY A 79 10.00 -14.88 12.46
CA GLY A 79 9.85 -16.17 13.12
C GLY A 79 10.26 -16.07 14.58
N ASP A 80 11.25 -16.86 14.98
CA ASP A 80 11.79 -16.87 16.35
C ASP A 80 12.98 -15.90 16.57
N LYS A 81 13.39 -15.16 15.52
CA LYS A 81 14.56 -14.28 15.56
C LYS A 81 14.13 -12.82 15.71
N GLU A 82 14.66 -12.15 16.71
CA GLU A 82 14.52 -10.71 16.85
C GLU A 82 15.41 -9.99 15.83
N ALA A 83 14.81 -9.07 15.05
CA ALA A 83 15.54 -8.18 14.16
C ALA A 83 16.13 -7.02 14.97
N LEU A 84 17.43 -7.07 15.19
CA LEU A 84 18.14 -6.09 16.00
C LEU A 84 18.46 -4.83 15.18
N GLY A 85 18.34 -3.67 15.83
CA GLY A 85 18.63 -2.38 15.23
C GLY A 85 20.12 -2.01 15.19
N PRO A 86 20.45 -0.76 14.79
CA PRO A 86 21.82 -0.30 14.54
C PRO A 86 22.72 -0.27 15.80
N ASN A 87 22.17 -0.36 16.99
CA ASN A 87 22.94 -0.47 18.22
C ASN A 87 23.62 -1.85 18.40
N TYR A 88 23.18 -2.85 17.63
CA TYR A 88 23.68 -4.23 17.71
C TYR A 88 24.34 -4.68 16.41
N ASN A 89 23.93 -4.16 15.26
CA ASN A 89 24.43 -4.52 13.95
C ASN A 89 25.18 -3.36 13.29
N LEU A 90 26.43 -3.58 12.87
CA LEU A 90 27.22 -2.57 12.12
C LEU A 90 26.68 -2.32 10.71
N VAL A 91 26.06 -3.34 10.11
CA VAL A 91 25.44 -3.27 8.78
C VAL A 91 23.95 -3.45 8.96
N PRO A 92 23.13 -2.50 8.51
CA PRO A 92 21.68 -2.64 8.59
C PRO A 92 21.15 -3.82 7.78
N GLY A 93 20.07 -4.40 8.27
CA GLY A 93 19.38 -5.51 7.64
C GLY A 93 19.95 -6.88 8.00
N GLU A 94 19.04 -7.82 8.19
CA GLU A 94 19.36 -9.22 8.38
C GLU A 94 19.52 -9.95 7.03
N SER A 95 20.20 -11.11 7.02
CA SER A 95 20.50 -11.84 5.78
C SER A 95 19.25 -12.22 4.98
N TYR A 96 18.12 -12.46 5.66
CA TYR A 96 16.85 -12.85 5.07
C TYR A 96 16.05 -11.67 4.53
N MET A 97 16.42 -10.41 4.82
CA MET A 97 15.66 -9.23 4.41
C MET A 97 16.42 -8.30 3.48
N LYS A 98 15.67 -7.61 2.61
CA LYS A 98 16.19 -6.52 1.77
C LYS A 98 15.23 -5.33 1.80
N TYR A 99 15.80 -4.14 1.65
CA TYR A 99 15.08 -2.88 1.62
C TYR A 99 15.40 -2.09 0.36
N LEU A 100 14.37 -1.72 -0.39
CA LEU A 100 14.47 -0.78 -1.50
C LEU A 100 14.13 0.62 -0.97
N SER A 101 15.17 1.45 -0.83
CA SER A 101 15.01 2.85 -0.43
C SER A 101 14.65 3.75 -1.62
N GLN A 102 14.16 4.95 -1.32
CA GLN A 102 13.89 5.96 -2.34
C GLN A 102 15.15 6.48 -3.07
N ASP A 103 16.32 6.38 -2.43
CA ASP A 103 17.61 6.87 -2.97
C ASP A 103 18.35 5.85 -3.86
N PHE A 104 17.75 4.68 -4.12
CA PHE A 104 18.21 3.58 -4.98
C PHE A 104 19.52 2.91 -4.57
N ASP A 105 20.43 3.56 -3.91
CA ASP A 105 21.74 3.06 -3.44
C ASP A 105 22.54 2.29 -4.53
N LEU A 106 22.56 2.80 -5.76
CA LEU A 106 23.24 2.19 -6.91
C LEU A 106 24.66 2.70 -7.09
N MET A 107 25.52 1.83 -7.64
CA MET A 107 26.86 2.23 -8.07
C MET A 107 26.81 2.86 -9.48
N PRO A 108 27.01 4.19 -9.62
CA PRO A 108 26.72 4.89 -10.88
C PRO A 108 27.71 4.59 -12.01
N PHE A 109 28.92 4.16 -11.69
CA PHE A 109 30.02 4.01 -12.65
C PHE A 109 30.19 2.59 -13.21
N ILE A 110 29.52 1.61 -12.66
CA ILE A 110 29.48 0.23 -13.17
C ILE A 110 28.19 -0.02 -13.98
N THR A 111 28.16 -1.15 -14.68
CA THR A 111 27.02 -1.51 -15.54
C THR A 111 25.80 -1.98 -14.75
N VAL A 112 24.64 -2.09 -15.42
CA VAL A 112 23.40 -2.62 -14.85
C VAL A 112 23.61 -4.04 -14.33
N GLU A 113 24.19 -4.93 -15.15
CA GLU A 113 24.43 -6.32 -14.75
C GLU A 113 25.40 -6.44 -13.58
N GLU A 114 26.44 -5.59 -13.50
CA GLU A 114 27.37 -5.55 -12.39
C GLU A 114 26.69 -5.05 -11.10
N ASN A 115 25.77 -4.07 -11.17
CA ASN A 115 24.97 -3.64 -10.03
C ASN A 115 24.04 -4.76 -9.51
N ILE A 116 23.36 -5.48 -10.41
CA ILE A 116 22.48 -6.60 -10.06
C ILE A 116 23.29 -7.75 -9.44
N GLY A 117 24.42 -8.09 -10.07
CA GLY A 117 25.27 -9.21 -9.65
C GLY A 117 26.18 -8.96 -8.45
N GLN A 118 26.23 -7.72 -7.93
CA GLN A 118 27.21 -7.29 -6.91
C GLN A 118 27.29 -8.22 -5.67
N HIS A 119 26.17 -8.75 -5.24
CA HIS A 119 26.06 -9.57 -4.05
C HIS A 119 25.81 -11.06 -4.35
N LEU A 120 25.91 -11.47 -5.61
CA LEU A 120 25.80 -12.87 -6.00
C LEU A 120 27.17 -13.57 -5.90
N SER A 121 27.15 -14.88 -5.66
CA SER A 121 28.37 -15.69 -5.59
C SER A 121 29.08 -15.72 -6.95
N VAL A 122 30.35 -15.36 -6.97
CA VAL A 122 31.18 -15.42 -8.17
C VAL A 122 31.69 -16.83 -8.50
N PHE A 123 31.54 -17.77 -7.55
CA PHE A 123 32.04 -19.15 -7.72
C PHE A 123 31.13 -20.00 -8.61
N GLU A 124 29.85 -19.63 -8.71
CA GLU A 124 28.85 -20.34 -9.55
C GLU A 124 28.46 -19.48 -10.76
N ARG A 125 29.39 -19.35 -11.72
CA ARG A 125 29.27 -18.42 -12.84
C ARG A 125 27.99 -18.61 -13.70
N GLU A 126 27.59 -19.85 -13.94
CA GLU A 126 26.38 -20.12 -14.75
C GLU A 126 25.11 -19.67 -14.02
N THR A 127 24.96 -20.08 -12.76
CA THR A 127 23.83 -19.69 -11.91
C THR A 127 23.78 -18.17 -11.73
N HIS A 128 24.95 -17.53 -11.51
CA HIS A 128 25.10 -16.09 -11.42
C HIS A 128 24.57 -15.38 -12.68
N GLN A 129 25.04 -15.81 -13.85
CA GLN A 129 24.64 -15.19 -15.13
C GLN A 129 23.16 -15.44 -15.44
N GLN A 130 22.64 -16.64 -15.17
CA GLN A 130 21.22 -16.96 -15.34
C GLN A 130 20.35 -16.06 -14.44
N ARG A 131 20.76 -15.87 -13.18
CA ARG A 131 20.05 -15.00 -12.24
C ARG A 131 19.99 -13.54 -12.70
N ILE A 132 21.10 -13.01 -13.21
CA ILE A 132 21.14 -11.66 -13.78
C ILE A 132 20.19 -11.54 -14.98
N GLN A 133 20.19 -12.51 -15.90
CA GLN A 133 19.31 -12.50 -17.08
C GLN A 133 17.82 -12.58 -16.69
N GLU A 134 17.46 -13.43 -15.72
CA GLU A 134 16.11 -13.51 -15.16
C GLU A 134 15.64 -12.15 -14.62
N LEU A 135 16.48 -11.49 -13.82
CA LEU A 135 16.15 -10.20 -13.24
C LEU A 135 16.11 -9.07 -14.26
N LEU A 136 17.01 -9.07 -15.26
CA LEU A 136 16.97 -8.11 -16.36
C LEU A 136 15.66 -8.21 -17.15
N ALA A 137 15.21 -9.45 -17.44
CA ALA A 137 13.91 -9.68 -18.08
C ALA A 137 12.74 -9.24 -17.21
N LEU A 138 12.77 -9.53 -15.88
CA LEU A 138 11.76 -9.11 -14.94
C LEU A 138 11.55 -7.59 -14.95
N ILE A 139 12.65 -6.82 -15.00
CA ILE A 139 12.62 -5.36 -14.99
C ILE A 139 12.61 -4.72 -16.40
N GLU A 140 12.58 -5.52 -17.46
CA GLU A 140 12.57 -5.08 -18.88
C GLU A 140 13.77 -4.17 -19.24
N LEU A 141 14.99 -4.57 -18.86
CA LEU A 141 16.22 -3.81 -19.11
C LEU A 141 17.33 -4.65 -19.75
N GLU A 142 17.02 -5.74 -20.46
CA GLU A 142 17.99 -6.62 -21.13
C GLU A 142 18.91 -5.86 -22.08
N ALA A 143 18.34 -4.92 -22.87
CA ALA A 143 19.09 -4.10 -23.82
C ALA A 143 20.09 -3.12 -23.13
N TYR A 144 19.93 -2.88 -21.83
CA TYR A 144 20.76 -1.96 -21.04
C TYR A 144 21.76 -2.67 -20.14
N ALA A 145 21.87 -4.00 -20.19
CA ALA A 145 22.72 -4.80 -19.31
C ALA A 145 24.15 -4.26 -19.18
N LYS A 146 24.75 -3.87 -20.28
CA LYS A 146 26.12 -3.32 -20.37
C LYS A 146 26.20 -1.78 -20.21
N THR A 147 25.07 -1.12 -19.99
CA THR A 147 25.04 0.35 -19.82
C THR A 147 25.41 0.71 -18.39
N LYS A 148 26.25 1.73 -18.20
CA LYS A 148 26.58 2.28 -16.88
C LYS A 148 25.35 2.95 -16.28
N VAL A 149 25.10 2.72 -14.97
CA VAL A 149 23.89 3.19 -14.29
C VAL A 149 23.73 4.73 -14.35
N LYS A 150 24.82 5.49 -14.29
CA LYS A 150 24.79 6.95 -14.44
C LYS A 150 24.17 7.47 -15.76
N ASN A 151 24.13 6.62 -16.79
CA ASN A 151 23.56 6.97 -18.09
C ASN A 151 22.08 6.57 -18.25
N LEU A 152 21.46 6.04 -17.20
CA LEU A 152 20.07 5.63 -17.17
C LEU A 152 19.16 6.77 -16.69
N SER A 153 17.91 6.77 -17.13
CA SER A 153 16.87 7.63 -16.55
C SER A 153 16.55 7.21 -15.09
N GLY A 154 15.97 8.10 -14.29
CA GLY A 154 15.59 7.81 -12.90
C GLY A 154 14.70 6.57 -12.78
N GLY A 155 13.71 6.41 -13.68
CA GLY A 155 12.86 5.22 -13.68
C GLY A 155 13.58 3.94 -14.10
N GLN A 156 14.62 4.02 -14.94
CA GLN A 156 15.49 2.88 -15.23
C GLN A 156 16.37 2.55 -14.03
N GLN A 157 16.92 3.55 -13.34
CA GLN A 157 17.70 3.35 -12.13
C GLN A 157 16.86 2.69 -11.04
N GLN A 158 15.61 3.13 -10.83
CA GLN A 158 14.69 2.51 -9.88
C GLN A 158 14.45 1.03 -10.17
N ARG A 159 14.28 0.67 -11.45
CA ARG A 159 14.14 -0.72 -11.87
C ARG A 159 15.41 -1.55 -11.60
N VAL A 160 16.60 -0.99 -11.83
CA VAL A 160 17.89 -1.65 -11.48
C VAL A 160 18.00 -1.87 -9.98
N ALA A 161 17.63 -0.88 -9.16
CA ALA A 161 17.64 -1.01 -7.70
C ALA A 161 16.69 -2.12 -7.22
N LEU A 162 15.50 -2.23 -7.83
CA LEU A 162 14.56 -3.31 -7.55
C LEU A 162 15.16 -4.69 -7.89
N ALA A 163 15.79 -4.86 -9.05
CA ALA A 163 16.44 -6.11 -9.42
C ALA A 163 17.61 -6.45 -8.47
N ARG A 164 18.39 -5.45 -8.06
CA ARG A 164 19.51 -5.64 -7.12
C ARG A 164 19.06 -6.18 -5.77
N VAL A 165 17.96 -5.64 -5.19
CA VAL A 165 17.46 -6.14 -3.90
C VAL A 165 16.85 -7.54 -4.00
N LEU A 166 16.40 -7.94 -5.19
CA LEU A 166 15.87 -9.28 -5.47
C LEU A 166 16.97 -10.30 -5.77
N ALA A 167 18.20 -9.87 -6.08
CA ALA A 167 19.25 -10.76 -6.58
C ALA A 167 19.52 -11.92 -5.63
N GLN A 168 19.53 -11.69 -4.32
CA GLN A 168 19.82 -12.69 -3.29
C GLN A 168 18.57 -13.47 -2.79
N GLU A 169 17.43 -13.37 -3.46
CA GLU A 169 16.17 -14.06 -3.09
C GLU A 169 15.81 -13.89 -1.60
N PRO A 170 15.52 -12.65 -1.15
CA PRO A 170 15.18 -12.42 0.24
C PRO A 170 13.88 -13.12 0.64
N GLU A 171 13.76 -13.51 1.92
CA GLU A 171 12.50 -14.01 2.47
C GLU A 171 11.54 -12.86 2.81
N LEU A 172 12.08 -11.68 3.16
CA LEU A 172 11.35 -10.45 3.44
C LEU A 172 11.86 -9.30 2.57
N LEU A 173 10.97 -8.69 1.81
CA LEU A 173 11.25 -7.54 0.95
C LEU A 173 10.46 -6.32 1.41
N LEU A 174 11.18 -5.26 1.75
CA LEU A 174 10.63 -3.97 2.15
C LEU A 174 10.77 -2.99 0.98
N LEU A 175 9.66 -2.47 0.48
CA LEU A 175 9.61 -1.59 -0.69
C LEU A 175 9.07 -0.20 -0.31
N ASP A 176 9.89 0.83 -0.45
CA ASP A 176 9.50 2.22 -0.16
C ASP A 176 9.26 2.97 -1.46
N GLU A 177 8.00 3.19 -1.83
CA GLU A 177 7.54 3.84 -3.06
C GLU A 177 8.21 3.25 -4.34
N PRO A 178 8.13 1.91 -4.56
CA PRO A 178 8.96 1.22 -5.55
C PRO A 178 8.70 1.61 -7.00
N PHE A 179 7.64 2.37 -7.27
CA PHE A 179 7.26 2.76 -8.62
C PHE A 179 7.19 4.27 -8.84
N GLY A 180 7.62 5.08 -7.87
CA GLY A 180 7.42 6.53 -7.85
C GLY A 180 8.03 7.29 -9.05
N HIS A 181 9.21 6.86 -9.52
CA HIS A 181 9.94 7.53 -10.61
C HIS A 181 9.74 6.89 -11.99
N ILE A 182 8.88 5.87 -12.10
CA ILE A 182 8.66 5.10 -13.33
C ILE A 182 7.46 5.67 -14.10
N ASP A 183 7.60 5.85 -15.42
CA ASP A 183 6.51 6.27 -16.29
C ASP A 183 5.30 5.31 -16.22
N ASN A 184 4.08 5.84 -16.29
CA ASN A 184 2.84 5.09 -16.09
C ASN A 184 2.76 3.80 -16.93
N PHE A 185 3.17 3.85 -18.20
CA PHE A 185 3.12 2.69 -19.08
C PHE A 185 4.05 1.57 -18.58
N LYS A 186 5.30 1.90 -18.27
CA LYS A 186 6.31 0.96 -17.76
C LYS A 186 6.01 0.50 -16.35
N ARG A 187 5.44 1.36 -15.52
CA ARG A 187 4.99 1.05 -14.16
C ARG A 187 3.97 -0.09 -14.16
N ASN A 188 2.96 -0.03 -15.03
CA ASN A 188 1.93 -1.07 -15.11
C ASN A 188 2.47 -2.42 -15.59
N SER A 189 3.42 -2.41 -16.55
CA SER A 189 4.09 -3.63 -17.00
C SER A 189 4.91 -4.24 -15.86
N LEU A 190 5.74 -3.44 -15.21
CA LEU A 190 6.58 -3.88 -14.10
C LEU A 190 5.77 -4.47 -12.94
N ARG A 191 4.65 -3.85 -12.54
CA ARG A 191 3.75 -4.39 -11.50
C ARG A 191 3.25 -5.79 -11.86
N ARG A 192 2.79 -5.97 -13.11
CA ARG A 192 2.28 -7.28 -13.59
C ARG A 192 3.35 -8.37 -13.65
N ASN A 193 4.61 -8.00 -13.83
CA ASN A 193 5.72 -8.96 -13.81
C ASN A 193 6.19 -9.22 -12.36
N LEU A 194 6.37 -8.17 -11.58
CA LEU A 194 6.97 -8.23 -10.24
C LEU A 194 6.11 -8.99 -9.23
N PHE A 195 4.84 -8.60 -9.04
CA PHE A 195 4.05 -9.18 -7.96
C PHE A 195 3.74 -10.68 -8.14
N PRO A 196 3.43 -11.19 -9.35
CA PRO A 196 3.35 -12.64 -9.56
C PRO A 196 4.68 -13.36 -9.30
N TYR A 197 5.81 -12.77 -9.72
CA TYR A 197 7.13 -13.30 -9.44
C TYR A 197 7.40 -13.42 -7.92
N LEU A 198 7.10 -12.35 -7.15
CA LEU A 198 7.26 -12.38 -5.70
C LEU A 198 6.38 -13.45 -5.04
N LYS A 199 5.16 -13.63 -5.55
CA LYS A 199 4.22 -14.65 -5.06
C LYS A 199 4.70 -16.07 -5.38
N GLU A 200 5.21 -16.31 -6.60
CA GLU A 200 5.79 -17.60 -7.01
C GLU A 200 6.99 -17.98 -6.15
N LYS A 201 7.83 -17.01 -5.82
CA LYS A 201 9.01 -17.19 -4.95
C LYS A 201 8.68 -17.19 -3.46
N GLU A 202 7.41 -17.10 -3.08
CA GLU A 202 6.95 -17.03 -1.67
C GLU A 202 7.64 -15.93 -0.83
N ILE A 203 8.05 -14.83 -1.47
CA ILE A 203 8.67 -13.70 -0.79
C ILE A 203 7.59 -12.92 -0.03
N THR A 204 7.80 -12.71 1.26
CA THR A 204 6.95 -11.82 2.08
C THR A 204 7.27 -10.37 1.74
N VAL A 205 6.27 -9.56 1.47
CA VAL A 205 6.47 -8.19 0.97
C VAL A 205 5.73 -7.17 1.83
N LEU A 206 6.43 -6.11 2.22
CA LEU A 206 5.83 -4.89 2.75
C LEU A 206 6.06 -3.76 1.75
N THR A 207 5.00 -3.26 1.13
CA THR A 207 5.07 -2.15 0.17
C THR A 207 4.47 -0.89 0.76
N ALA A 208 5.29 0.14 1.01
CA ALA A 208 4.78 1.48 1.28
C ALA A 208 4.43 2.17 -0.03
N SER A 209 3.19 2.60 -0.20
CA SER A 209 2.73 3.34 -1.36
C SER A 209 1.53 4.22 -1.02
N HIS A 210 1.39 5.32 -1.77
CA HIS A 210 0.21 6.17 -1.79
C HIS A 210 -0.63 5.97 -3.07
N ASP A 211 -0.20 5.12 -4.01
CA ASP A 211 -0.92 4.84 -5.26
C ASP A 211 -1.84 3.62 -5.08
N PRO A 212 -3.18 3.78 -5.18
CA PRO A 212 -4.12 2.65 -5.13
C PRO A 212 -3.84 1.54 -6.15
N ASN A 213 -3.18 1.87 -7.27
CA ASN A 213 -2.82 0.89 -8.30
C ASN A 213 -1.67 -0.04 -7.88
N ASP A 214 -0.89 0.33 -6.86
CA ASP A 214 0.11 -0.56 -6.26
C ASP A 214 -0.55 -1.54 -5.29
N VAL A 215 -1.68 -1.16 -4.70
CA VAL A 215 -2.29 -1.82 -3.55
C VAL A 215 -3.47 -2.69 -3.96
N LEU A 216 -4.49 -2.12 -4.61
CA LEU A 216 -5.75 -2.81 -4.90
C LEU A 216 -5.60 -4.13 -5.68
N PRO A 217 -4.74 -4.20 -6.74
CA PRO A 217 -4.60 -5.42 -7.51
C PRO A 217 -3.71 -6.50 -6.86
N TYR A 218 -2.78 -6.09 -5.98
CA TYR A 218 -1.66 -6.95 -5.59
C TYR A 218 -1.56 -7.24 -4.10
N ALA A 219 -1.95 -6.29 -3.22
CA ALA A 219 -1.85 -6.48 -1.78
C ALA A 219 -2.99 -7.36 -1.23
N GLU A 220 -2.64 -8.37 -0.45
CA GLU A 220 -3.60 -9.23 0.24
C GLU A 220 -4.22 -8.51 1.43
N SER A 221 -3.39 -7.79 2.18
CA SER A 221 -3.79 -6.97 3.33
C SER A 221 -3.25 -5.55 3.19
N THR A 222 -3.93 -4.61 3.82
CA THR A 222 -3.52 -3.21 3.82
C THR A 222 -3.61 -2.64 5.24
N ILE A 223 -2.52 -2.03 5.67
CA ILE A 223 -2.44 -1.17 6.84
C ILE A 223 -2.53 0.28 6.38
N VAL A 224 -3.37 1.06 7.03
CA VAL A 224 -3.46 2.51 6.80
C VAL A 224 -2.84 3.23 7.99
N LEU A 225 -1.83 4.06 7.68
CA LEU A 225 -1.17 4.93 8.64
C LEU A 225 -1.69 6.37 8.50
N GLU A 226 -2.13 6.95 9.60
CA GLU A 226 -2.50 8.35 9.72
C GLU A 226 -1.76 8.94 10.93
N LYS A 227 -0.94 9.97 10.68
CA LYS A 227 -0.19 10.70 11.75
C LYS A 227 0.55 9.76 12.71
N GLY A 228 1.24 8.75 12.16
CA GLY A 228 2.05 7.81 12.93
C GLY A 228 1.30 6.69 13.63
N ARG A 229 -0.02 6.55 13.45
CA ARG A 229 -0.85 5.50 14.06
C ARG A 229 -1.50 4.62 13.00
N ILE A 230 -1.75 3.36 13.34
CA ILE A 230 -2.54 2.46 12.51
C ILE A 230 -4.02 2.77 12.72
N VAL A 231 -4.68 3.29 11.67
CA VAL A 231 -6.13 3.58 11.69
C VAL A 231 -6.96 2.50 11.02
N ALA A 232 -6.32 1.61 10.26
CA ALA A 232 -6.94 0.40 9.71
C ALA A 232 -5.89 -0.67 9.44
N ASN A 233 -6.25 -1.94 9.65
CA ASN A 233 -5.49 -3.13 9.29
C ASN A 233 -6.46 -4.23 8.88
N GLN A 234 -6.64 -4.46 7.58
CA GLN A 234 -7.63 -5.40 7.05
C GLN A 234 -7.17 -5.97 5.70
N LYS A 235 -7.82 -7.06 5.27
CA LYS A 235 -7.70 -7.55 3.90
C LYS A 235 -8.11 -6.44 2.93
N THR A 236 -7.27 -6.17 1.93
CA THR A 236 -7.36 -5.02 1.01
C THR A 236 -8.74 -4.84 0.38
N LYS A 237 -9.30 -5.93 -0.16
CA LYS A 237 -10.62 -5.92 -0.77
C LYS A 237 -11.74 -5.54 0.20
N LYS A 238 -11.63 -5.98 1.46
CA LYS A 238 -12.60 -5.64 2.52
C LYS A 238 -12.47 -4.18 2.91
N LEU A 239 -11.23 -3.70 3.06
CA LEU A 239 -10.91 -2.31 3.40
C LEU A 239 -11.47 -1.32 2.37
N TYR A 240 -11.29 -1.62 1.06
CA TYR A 240 -11.84 -0.83 -0.03
C TYR A 240 -13.38 -0.79 -0.02
N LYS A 241 -14.01 -1.97 0.09
CA LYS A 241 -15.48 -2.06 0.08
C LYS A 241 -16.13 -1.41 1.29
N ASN A 242 -15.49 -1.52 2.45
CA ASN A 242 -16.01 -1.10 3.74
C ASN A 242 -14.95 -0.31 4.52
N PRO A 243 -14.56 0.89 4.06
CA PRO A 243 -13.58 1.71 4.76
C PRO A 243 -14.12 2.16 6.13
N PRO A 244 -13.30 2.09 7.21
CA PRO A 244 -13.75 2.43 8.56
C PRO A 244 -13.98 3.95 8.76
N ASN A 245 -13.33 4.79 7.97
CA ASN A 245 -13.42 6.23 8.05
C ASN A 245 -13.19 6.91 6.70
N TYR A 246 -13.45 8.22 6.64
CA TYR A 246 -13.28 9.03 5.43
C TYR A 246 -11.84 9.06 4.93
N TYR A 247 -10.86 9.19 5.84
CA TYR A 247 -9.44 9.21 5.49
C TYR A 247 -9.03 7.93 4.74
N THR A 248 -9.38 6.77 5.30
CA THR A 248 -9.09 5.48 4.65
C THR A 248 -9.75 5.38 3.27
N ALA A 249 -11.00 5.82 3.13
CA ALA A 249 -11.68 5.79 1.84
C ALA A 249 -11.03 6.72 0.81
N SER A 250 -10.63 7.93 1.21
CA SER A 250 -10.02 8.93 0.32
C SER A 250 -8.66 8.52 -0.23
N LEU A 251 -7.93 7.63 0.45
CA LEU A 251 -6.69 7.06 -0.07
C LEU A 251 -6.88 6.21 -1.34
N PHE A 252 -8.08 5.69 -1.56
CA PHE A 252 -8.41 4.89 -2.74
C PHE A 252 -9.02 5.70 -3.89
N GLY A 253 -9.35 6.95 -3.67
CA GLY A 253 -9.90 7.86 -4.68
C GLY A 253 -10.93 8.82 -4.12
N GLU A 254 -11.61 9.52 -5.04
CA GLU A 254 -12.72 10.41 -4.67
C GLU A 254 -13.80 9.65 -3.90
N VAL A 255 -14.29 10.24 -2.79
CA VAL A 255 -15.33 9.65 -1.96
C VAL A 255 -16.28 10.72 -1.43
N ASN A 256 -17.56 10.43 -1.44
CA ASN A 256 -18.60 11.28 -0.89
C ASN A 256 -18.93 10.82 0.54
N ARG A 257 -19.09 11.78 1.46
CA ARG A 257 -19.66 11.55 2.80
C ARG A 257 -21.05 12.17 2.84
N LEU A 258 -22.08 11.34 2.81
CA LEU A 258 -23.46 11.80 2.68
C LEU A 258 -24.31 11.32 3.86
N PRO A 259 -25.15 12.20 4.44
CA PRO A 259 -26.17 11.78 5.40
C PRO A 259 -27.12 10.74 4.75
N ILE A 260 -27.41 9.67 5.46
CA ILE A 260 -28.28 8.61 4.95
C ILE A 260 -29.66 9.12 4.60
N LYS A 261 -30.17 10.08 5.38
CA LYS A 261 -31.45 10.76 5.12
C LYS A 261 -31.54 11.42 3.75
N LEU A 262 -30.41 11.88 3.18
CA LEU A 262 -30.38 12.40 1.80
C LEU A 262 -30.54 11.31 0.76
N LEU A 263 -29.98 10.12 1.00
CA LEU A 263 -30.05 8.99 0.07
C LEU A 263 -31.36 8.19 0.19
N LYS A 264 -31.89 8.13 1.40
CA LYS A 264 -33.12 7.38 1.77
C LYS A 264 -33.94 8.22 2.73
N SER A 265 -34.91 8.97 2.23
CA SER A 265 -35.75 9.92 2.99
C SER A 265 -36.53 9.27 4.15
N TYR A 266 -36.80 7.96 4.05
CA TYR A 266 -37.49 7.19 5.07
C TYR A 266 -36.56 6.68 6.19
N ALA A 267 -35.24 6.94 6.09
CA ALA A 267 -34.31 6.48 7.11
C ALA A 267 -34.37 7.39 8.36
N GLU A 268 -34.61 6.82 9.53
CA GLU A 268 -34.61 7.55 10.80
C GLU A 268 -33.22 7.68 11.42
N ILE A 269 -32.18 7.11 10.74
CA ILE A 269 -30.79 7.06 11.24
C ILE A 269 -30.07 8.36 10.93
N ASP A 270 -29.57 9.05 11.97
CA ASP A 270 -28.75 10.26 11.83
C ASP A 270 -27.26 9.91 11.71
N LYS A 271 -26.92 9.22 10.63
CA LYS A 271 -25.55 8.81 10.27
C LYS A 271 -25.23 9.20 8.85
N SER A 272 -23.93 9.31 8.54
CA SER A 272 -23.42 9.48 7.20
C SER A 272 -22.87 8.15 6.66
N VAL A 273 -22.92 7.98 5.35
CA VAL A 273 -22.30 6.85 4.65
C VAL A 273 -21.27 7.37 3.65
N LEU A 274 -20.17 6.62 3.48
CA LEU A 274 -19.17 6.89 2.46
C LEU A 274 -19.59 6.22 1.15
N VAL A 275 -19.56 6.97 0.05
CA VAL A 275 -19.99 6.47 -1.27
C VAL A 275 -18.96 6.89 -2.32
N TYR A 276 -18.41 5.94 -3.05
CA TYR A 276 -17.52 6.23 -4.17
C TYR A 276 -18.33 6.70 -5.40
N PRO A 277 -17.78 7.54 -6.28
CA PRO A 277 -18.48 8.07 -7.45
C PRO A 277 -19.07 7.01 -8.38
N HIS A 278 -18.44 5.84 -8.48
CA HIS A 278 -18.90 4.73 -9.33
C HIS A 278 -20.01 3.88 -8.71
N GLU A 279 -20.33 4.08 -7.44
CA GLU A 279 -21.40 3.34 -6.74
C GLU A 279 -22.78 4.00 -6.89
N PHE A 280 -22.81 5.22 -7.43
CA PHE A 280 -24.08 5.85 -7.78
C PHE A 280 -24.67 5.25 -9.05
N GLN A 281 -25.96 5.00 -8.99
CA GLN A 281 -26.80 4.61 -10.12
C GLN A 281 -27.70 5.78 -10.50
N ILE A 282 -27.69 6.14 -11.78
CA ILE A 282 -28.56 7.21 -12.27
C ILE A 282 -29.95 6.63 -12.54
N SER A 283 -30.96 7.40 -12.17
CA SER A 283 -32.40 7.14 -12.45
C SER A 283 -32.99 8.36 -13.11
N ASP A 284 -33.99 8.13 -13.96
CA ASP A 284 -34.72 9.21 -14.63
C ASP A 284 -35.87 9.80 -13.79
N THR A 285 -36.28 9.07 -12.72
CA THR A 285 -37.57 9.38 -12.07
C THR A 285 -37.49 9.46 -10.54
N SER A 286 -36.47 8.91 -9.90
CA SER A 286 -36.43 8.83 -8.42
C SER A 286 -35.03 8.70 -7.88
N GLY A 287 -34.81 9.24 -6.69
CA GLY A 287 -33.51 9.20 -5.98
C GLY A 287 -33.16 10.56 -5.39
N LEU A 288 -31.89 10.75 -5.06
CA LEU A 288 -31.35 12.04 -4.64
C LEU A 288 -31.24 12.95 -5.86
N GLU A 289 -32.06 14.00 -5.91
CA GLU A 289 -32.02 15.02 -6.97
C GLU A 289 -30.77 15.88 -6.81
N VAL A 290 -29.99 16.00 -7.90
CA VAL A 290 -28.74 16.77 -7.92
C VAL A 290 -28.67 17.62 -9.18
N SER A 291 -28.09 18.83 -9.04
CA SER A 291 -27.82 19.72 -10.18
C SER A 291 -26.33 19.66 -10.52
N VAL A 292 -26.04 19.36 -11.80
CA VAL A 292 -24.65 19.21 -12.29
C VAL A 292 -23.97 20.58 -12.35
N LYS A 293 -22.80 20.70 -11.74
CA LYS A 293 -21.96 21.90 -11.82
C LYS A 293 -20.92 21.79 -12.93
N ASP A 294 -20.26 20.63 -13.03
CA ASP A 294 -19.22 20.38 -14.01
C ASP A 294 -19.09 18.88 -14.33
N SER A 295 -18.42 18.56 -15.45
CA SER A 295 -18.27 17.21 -15.94
C SER A 295 -16.87 17.03 -16.53
N PHE A 296 -16.00 16.26 -15.86
CA PHE A 296 -14.59 16.06 -16.17
C PHE A 296 -14.36 14.71 -16.86
N PHE A 297 -13.79 14.73 -18.06
CA PHE A 297 -13.44 13.49 -18.76
C PHE A 297 -12.23 12.79 -18.12
N LYS A 298 -12.42 11.55 -17.69
CA LYS A 298 -11.41 10.70 -17.06
C LYS A 298 -10.92 9.53 -17.94
N GLY A 299 -11.18 9.59 -19.25
CA GLY A 299 -10.83 8.53 -20.20
C GLY A 299 -11.95 7.50 -20.35
N SER A 300 -12.17 6.66 -19.35
CA SER A 300 -13.21 5.61 -19.36
C SER A 300 -14.61 6.10 -18.98
N HIS A 301 -14.71 7.24 -18.30
CA HIS A 301 -15.95 7.79 -17.77
C HIS A 301 -15.85 9.32 -17.62
N PHE A 302 -16.96 9.96 -17.27
CA PHE A 302 -16.98 11.34 -16.82
C PHE A 302 -17.19 11.35 -15.31
N LEU A 303 -16.33 12.06 -14.57
CA LEU A 303 -16.54 12.41 -13.18
C LEU A 303 -17.35 13.70 -13.15
N ASN A 304 -18.53 13.67 -12.58
CA ASN A 304 -19.40 14.84 -12.48
C ASN A 304 -19.38 15.40 -11.07
N GLU A 305 -19.20 16.70 -10.97
CA GLU A 305 -19.43 17.46 -9.75
C GLU A 305 -20.86 17.98 -9.77
N ALA A 306 -21.61 17.75 -8.71
CA ALA A 306 -22.99 18.21 -8.59
C ALA A 306 -23.30 18.70 -7.18
N THR A 307 -24.42 19.42 -7.03
CA THR A 307 -24.89 19.87 -5.73
C THR A 307 -26.28 19.35 -5.41
N VAL A 308 -26.47 19.07 -4.13
CA VAL A 308 -27.78 18.86 -3.49
C VAL A 308 -28.19 20.15 -2.80
N ASN A 309 -29.38 20.67 -3.12
CA ASN A 309 -29.92 21.89 -2.50
C ASN A 309 -28.93 23.07 -2.50
N GLU A 310 -28.10 23.20 -3.56
CA GLU A 310 -27.11 24.27 -3.75
C GLU A 310 -25.98 24.31 -2.71
N VAL A 311 -25.95 23.42 -1.74
CA VAL A 311 -25.01 23.45 -0.60
C VAL A 311 -24.06 22.25 -0.60
N THR A 312 -24.59 21.04 -0.65
CA THR A 312 -23.76 19.84 -0.53
C THR A 312 -23.18 19.44 -1.88
N VAL A 313 -21.85 19.46 -2.00
CA VAL A 313 -21.14 19.00 -3.20
C VAL A 313 -20.95 17.50 -3.14
N LEU A 314 -21.19 16.82 -4.26
CA LEU A 314 -20.89 15.40 -4.42
C LEU A 314 -20.33 15.09 -5.81
N TYR A 315 -19.70 13.92 -5.93
CA TYR A 315 -19.10 13.42 -7.16
C TYR A 315 -19.72 12.08 -7.56
N PHE A 316 -20.01 11.90 -8.86
CA PHE A 316 -20.53 10.65 -9.40
C PHE A 316 -20.05 10.41 -10.83
N ASN A 317 -20.01 9.14 -11.24
CA ASN A 317 -19.54 8.76 -12.57
C ASN A 317 -20.68 8.56 -13.57
N THR A 318 -20.43 8.96 -14.83
CA THR A 318 -21.31 8.68 -15.97
C THR A 318 -20.54 8.19 -17.18
N SER A 319 -21.21 7.46 -18.08
CA SER A 319 -20.66 7.08 -19.39
C SER A 319 -20.68 8.22 -20.41
N LYS A 320 -21.56 9.20 -20.22
CA LYS A 320 -21.75 10.35 -21.14
C LYS A 320 -21.52 11.65 -20.37
N LYS A 321 -21.01 12.66 -21.10
CA LYS A 321 -20.89 14.02 -20.57
C LYS A 321 -22.26 14.60 -20.25
N LEU A 322 -22.42 15.14 -19.05
CA LEU A 322 -23.56 15.95 -18.65
C LEU A 322 -23.23 17.43 -18.82
N GLN A 323 -24.29 18.23 -19.00
CA GLN A 323 -24.16 19.68 -19.12
C GLN A 323 -24.34 20.35 -17.76
N LYS A 324 -23.73 21.50 -17.60
CA LYS A 324 -23.95 22.33 -16.41
C LYS A 324 -25.42 22.72 -16.32
N GLY A 325 -26.03 22.48 -15.17
CA GLY A 325 -27.44 22.72 -14.92
C GLY A 325 -28.35 21.53 -15.19
N ASP A 326 -27.82 20.42 -15.75
CA ASP A 326 -28.60 19.19 -15.88
C ASP A 326 -29.01 18.71 -14.49
N THR A 327 -30.27 18.26 -14.38
CA THR A 327 -30.80 17.63 -13.17
C THR A 327 -30.82 16.11 -13.37
N VAL A 328 -30.26 15.37 -12.44
CA VAL A 328 -30.25 13.90 -12.43
C VAL A 328 -30.61 13.36 -11.05
N PHE A 329 -31.17 12.15 -11.01
CA PHE A 329 -31.50 11.46 -9.78
C PHE A 329 -30.49 10.35 -9.51
N LEU A 330 -29.87 10.35 -8.31
CA LEU A 330 -28.83 9.40 -7.91
C LEU A 330 -29.36 8.44 -6.86
N ASN A 331 -29.08 7.16 -7.05
CA ASN A 331 -29.38 6.11 -6.09
C ASN A 331 -28.11 5.39 -5.65
N VAL A 332 -28.12 4.90 -4.41
CA VAL A 332 -27.09 3.99 -3.86
C VAL A 332 -27.81 2.72 -3.40
N SER A 333 -27.19 1.56 -3.66
CA SER A 333 -27.78 0.28 -3.27
C SER A 333 -27.91 0.17 -1.75
N LEU A 334 -28.97 -0.48 -1.27
CA LEU A 334 -29.15 -0.77 0.17
C LEU A 334 -28.04 -1.68 0.70
N GLU A 335 -27.50 -2.57 -0.15
CA GLU A 335 -26.37 -3.42 0.23
C GLU A 335 -25.14 -2.60 0.59
N THR A 336 -24.79 -1.61 -0.26
CA THR A 336 -23.66 -0.68 -0.01
C THR A 336 -23.89 0.12 1.28
N ILE A 337 -25.06 0.67 1.49
CA ILE A 337 -25.39 1.44 2.68
C ILE A 337 -25.28 0.56 3.94
N ASN A 338 -25.95 -0.60 3.94
CA ASN A 338 -26.01 -1.48 5.10
C ASN A 338 -24.65 -2.08 5.47
N SER A 339 -23.82 -2.45 4.47
CA SER A 339 -22.49 -3.02 4.72
C SER A 339 -21.58 -2.02 5.44
N ARG A 340 -21.70 -0.73 5.13
CA ARG A 340 -20.89 0.34 5.73
C ARG A 340 -21.40 0.80 7.10
N LEU A 341 -22.70 0.68 7.35
CA LEU A 341 -23.28 0.99 8.66
C LEU A 341 -22.91 -0.02 9.75
N GLN A 342 -22.74 -1.29 9.40
CA GLN A 342 -22.42 -2.35 10.37
C GLN A 342 -21.03 -2.21 11.00
N ILE A 343 -20.12 -1.45 10.41
CA ILE A 343 -18.74 -1.29 10.88
C ILE A 343 -18.68 -0.38 12.11
N GLU A 344 -19.49 0.68 12.16
CA GLU A 344 -19.52 1.59 13.32
C GLU A 344 -19.98 0.92 14.62
N GLN A 345 -20.68 -0.21 14.57
CA GLN A 345 -21.12 -0.93 15.76
C GLN A 345 -20.04 -1.84 16.37
N ARG A 346 -18.93 -2.14 15.63
CA ARG A 346 -17.86 -3.03 16.09
C ARG A 346 -16.61 -2.30 16.60
N THR A 347 -16.55 -0.99 16.49
CA THR A 347 -15.39 -0.16 16.86
C THR A 347 -15.57 0.58 18.19
N ASN A 348 -16.64 0.33 18.94
CA ASN A 348 -16.73 0.73 20.36
C ASN A 348 -16.38 -0.49 21.22
N PRO A 349 -15.31 -0.40 22.05
CA PRO A 349 -14.96 -1.44 23.03
C PRO A 349 -16.00 -1.57 24.13
#